data_7af2c121530cc3303780a3bd8822fe46
#
_entry.id   7af2c121530cc3303780a3bd8822fe46
#
_cell.length_a   1.000
_cell.length_b   1.000
_cell.length_c   1.000
_cell.angle_alpha   90.00
_cell.angle_beta   90.00
_cell.angle_gamma   90.00
#
_symmetry.space_group_name_H-M   'P 1'
#
loop_
_entity.id
_entity.type
_entity.pdbx_description
1 polymer ?
#
loop_
_entity_poly.entity_id
_entity_poly.type
_entity_poly.pdbx_seq_one_letter_code
_entity_poly.pdbx_strand_id
1 'polypeptide(L)' 'MQILRAAEDYLEAMLMMQQKHGYIRSIDIAEHLGVTKPSVTYTTKRLRENGYITMDRDGLITL' A
#
# COMPACT_ATOMS: atom_id res chain seq x y z
N MET A 1 11.36 16.22 4.12
CA MET A 1 11.35 14.86 4.62
C MET A 1 11.41 13.87 3.48
N GLN A 2 12.21 12.85 3.64
CA GLN A 2 12.35 11.84 2.60
C GLN A 2 11.34 10.74 2.78
N ILE A 3 10.71 10.38 1.65
CA ILE A 3 9.90 9.18 1.62
C ILE A 3 10.87 8.02 1.43
N LEU A 4 10.76 7.02 2.30
CA LEU A 4 11.62 5.85 2.20
C LEU A 4 11.37 5.14 0.88
N ARG A 5 12.41 4.53 0.32
CA ARG A 5 12.28 3.79 -0.93
C ARG A 5 11.17 2.74 -0.85
N ALA A 6 11.06 2.07 0.30
CA ALA A 6 10.01 1.08 0.49
C ALA A 6 8.62 1.71 0.34
N ALA A 7 8.44 2.92 0.87
CA ALA A 7 7.16 3.62 0.74
C ALA A 7 6.88 3.98 -0.72
N GLU A 8 7.90 4.39 -1.46
CA GLU A 8 7.76 4.68 -2.88
C GLU A 8 7.35 3.44 -3.65
N ASP A 9 7.99 2.30 -3.37
CA ASP A 9 7.67 1.03 -4.02
C ASP A 9 6.23 0.62 -3.72
N TYR A 10 5.78 0.83 -2.49
CA TYR A 10 4.41 0.51 -2.11
C TYR A 10 3.41 1.39 -2.84
N LEU A 11 3.66 2.70 -2.90
CA LEU A 11 2.77 3.63 -3.59
C LEU A 11 2.70 3.34 -5.09
N GLU A 12 3.83 2.97 -5.69
CA GLU A 12 3.87 2.60 -7.09
C GLU A 12 3.06 1.34 -7.36
N ALA A 13 3.21 0.33 -6.50
CA ALA A 13 2.44 -0.90 -6.61
C ALA A 13 0.95 -0.63 -6.46
N MET A 14 0.59 0.25 -5.52
CA MET A 14 -0.81 0.64 -5.33
C MET A 14 -1.39 1.30 -6.56
N LEU A 15 -0.64 2.20 -7.17
CA LEU A 15 -1.09 2.88 -8.39
C LEU A 15 -1.30 1.88 -9.52
N MET A 16 -0.39 0.92 -9.68
CA MET A 16 -0.52 -0.12 -10.68
C MET A 16 -1.78 -0.94 -10.47
N MET A 17 -2.06 -1.30 -9.21
CA MET A 17 -3.26 -2.08 -8.89
C MET A 17 -4.53 -1.30 -9.15
N GLN A 18 -4.53 0.00 -8.81
CA GLN A 18 -5.66 0.86 -9.07
C GLN A 18 -5.97 0.90 -10.56
N GLN A 19 -4.95 1.01 -11.39
CA GLN A 19 -5.12 1.06 -12.84
C GLN A 19 -5.55 -0.29 -13.41
N LYS A 20 -5.02 -1.37 -12.86
CA LYS A 20 -5.25 -2.71 -13.37
C LYS A 20 -6.58 -3.30 -12.91
N HIS A 21 -6.91 -3.14 -11.62
CA HIS A 21 -8.09 -3.77 -11.01
C HIS A 21 -9.18 -2.79 -10.64
N GLY A 22 -8.86 -1.51 -10.51
CA GLY A 22 -9.79 -0.52 -10.01
C GLY A 22 -9.92 -0.52 -8.49
N TYR A 23 -9.11 -1.31 -7.79
CA TYR A 23 -9.09 -1.35 -6.32
C TYR A 23 -7.72 -1.79 -5.84
N ILE A 24 -7.45 -1.54 -4.56
CA ILE A 24 -6.16 -1.86 -3.95
C ILE A 24 -6.40 -2.62 -2.66
N ARG A 25 -5.78 -3.79 -2.50
CA ARG A 25 -5.87 -4.57 -1.27
C ARG A 25 -4.47 -4.94 -0.78
N SER A 26 -4.31 -4.98 0.55
CA SER A 26 -3.01 -5.29 1.17
C SER A 26 -2.42 -6.61 0.72
N ILE A 27 -3.26 -7.63 0.57
CA ILE A 27 -2.77 -8.95 0.19
C ILE A 27 -2.16 -8.93 -1.21
N ASP A 28 -2.73 -8.14 -2.10
CA ASP A 28 -2.21 -8.02 -3.46
C ASP A 28 -0.86 -7.32 -3.46
N ILE A 29 -0.68 -6.35 -2.57
CA ILE A 29 0.61 -5.66 -2.42
C ILE A 29 1.67 -6.64 -1.97
N ALA A 30 1.34 -7.47 -0.97
CA ALA A 30 2.28 -8.47 -0.45
C ALA A 30 2.74 -9.41 -1.56
N GLU A 31 1.82 -9.89 -2.37
CA GLU A 31 2.14 -10.78 -3.47
C GLU A 31 2.98 -10.10 -4.55
N HIS A 32 2.59 -8.88 -4.91
CA HIS A 32 3.27 -8.14 -5.97
C HIS A 32 4.72 -7.81 -5.60
N LEU A 33 4.94 -7.36 -4.37
CA LEU A 33 6.26 -6.96 -3.92
C LEU A 33 7.08 -8.11 -3.36
N GLY A 34 6.47 -9.27 -3.13
CA GLY A 34 7.17 -10.41 -2.56
C GLY A 34 7.57 -10.19 -1.11
N VAL A 35 6.76 -9.45 -0.36
CA VAL A 35 7.04 -9.15 1.05
C VAL A 35 6.01 -9.82 1.94
N THR A 36 6.30 -9.86 3.25
CA THR A 36 5.41 -10.51 4.20
C THR A 36 4.22 -9.62 4.55
N LYS A 37 3.13 -10.25 5.02
CA LYS A 37 1.96 -9.51 5.46
C LYS A 37 2.27 -8.53 6.59
N PRO A 38 3.06 -8.90 7.62
CA PRO A 38 3.45 -7.93 8.65
C PRO A 38 4.17 -6.70 8.09
N SER A 39 5.02 -6.89 7.09
CA SER A 39 5.69 -5.78 6.44
C SER A 39 4.71 -4.83 5.76
N VAL A 40 3.72 -5.40 5.06
CA VAL A 40 2.68 -4.61 4.40
C VAL A 40 1.86 -3.86 5.45
N THR A 41 1.46 -4.52 6.52
CA THR A 41 0.69 -3.91 7.59
C THR A 41 1.43 -2.73 8.20
N TYR A 42 2.70 -2.92 8.49
CA TYR A 42 3.54 -1.86 9.06
C TYR A 42 3.64 -0.66 8.13
N THR A 43 3.98 -0.91 6.87
CA THR A 43 4.20 0.15 5.89
C THR A 43 2.91 0.89 5.55
N THR A 44 1.80 0.17 5.38
CA THR A 44 0.53 0.82 5.08
C THR A 44 0.03 1.65 6.25
N LYS A 45 0.29 1.20 7.47
CA LYS A 45 -0.05 1.99 8.65
C LYS A 45 0.71 3.32 8.65
N ARG A 46 1.99 3.27 8.33
CA ARG A 46 2.80 4.49 8.26
C ARG A 46 2.33 5.42 7.15
N LEU A 47 1.99 4.87 6.00
CA LEU A 47 1.47 5.67 4.89
C LEU A 47 0.15 6.35 5.27
N ARG A 48 -0.72 5.64 6.00
CA ARG A 48 -1.98 6.24 6.49
C ARG A 48 -1.70 7.37 7.47
N GLU A 49 -0.79 7.14 8.41
CA GLU A 49 -0.45 8.13 9.43
C GLU A 49 0.12 9.40 8.81
N ASN A 50 0.79 9.26 7.68
CA ASN A 50 1.37 10.40 6.96
C ASN A 50 0.42 10.99 5.91
N GLY A 51 -0.79 10.49 5.82
CA GLY A 51 -1.80 11.08 4.94
C GLY A 51 -1.70 10.71 3.46
N TYR A 52 -0.89 9.72 3.12
CA TYR A 52 -0.74 9.31 1.72
C TYR A 52 -1.88 8.42 1.23
N ILE A 53 -2.45 7.64 2.13
CA ILE A 53 -3.52 6.70 1.78
C ILE A 53 -4.58 6.68 2.88
N THR A 54 -5.75 6.14 2.54
CA THR A 54 -6.75 5.79 3.54
C THR A 54 -7.07 4.31 3.38
N MET A 55 -7.58 3.69 4.41
CA MET A 55 -7.94 2.28 4.38
C MET A 55 -9.28 2.11 5.08
N ASP A 56 -10.18 1.37 4.46
CA ASP A 56 -11.47 1.11 5.08
C ASP A 56 -11.43 -0.16 5.93
N ARG A 57 -12.58 -0.50 6.48
CA ARG A 57 -12.75 -1.61 7.39
C ARG A 57 -12.45 -2.96 6.73
N ASP A 58 -12.64 -3.06 5.43
CA ASP A 58 -12.45 -4.29 4.67
C ASP A 58 -11.02 -4.43 4.13
N GLY A 59 -10.16 -3.48 4.44
CA GLY A 59 -8.78 -3.51 4.00
C GLY A 59 -8.57 -2.95 2.61
N LEU A 60 -9.57 -2.28 2.04
CA LEU A 60 -9.42 -1.60 0.77
C LEU A 60 -8.71 -0.27 0.97
N ILE A 61 -7.72 -0.02 0.13
CA ILE A 61 -6.88 1.16 0.22
C ILE A 61 -7.28 2.17 -0.84
N THR A 62 -7.32 3.44 -0.46
CA THR A 62 -7.59 4.53 -1.39
C THR A 62 -6.42 5.51 -1.34
N LEU A 63 -5.93 5.88 -2.49
CA LEU A 63 -4.86 6.85 -2.62
C LEU A 63 -5.33 8.27 -2.42
#